data_e97999d81d2f53893cdf26e5cbb0edd3
#
_entry.id   e97999d81d2f53893cdf26e5cbb0edd3
#
_cell.length_a   1.000
_cell.length_b   1.000
_cell.length_c   1.000
_cell.angle_alpha   90.00
_cell.angle_beta   90.00
_cell.angle_gamma   90.00
#
_symmetry.space_group_name_H-M   'P 1'
#
loop_
_entity.id
_entity.type
_entity.pdbx_description
1 polymer ?
#
loop_
_entity_poly.entity_id
_entity_poly.type
_entity_poly.pdbx_seq_one_letter_code
_entity_poly.pdbx_strand_id
1 'polypeptide(L)'
;MEDLRLDSLPGVGPVTTKKLSDAGVHNIMDLIVRGPVELAEITGMDKDTASTIVEKARLSLVEGGVLQKDFVSAAEIYKRRQAIGKITTGTECLDLLLDGGLETQALTEVYGDFGSGKTQFCHTM
;
A
#
# COMPACT_ATOMS: atom_id res chain seq x y z
N MET A 1 13.61 -4.21 8.67
CA MET A 1 13.11 -5.06 7.56
C MET A 1 12.96 -6.55 7.96
N GLU A 2 13.16 -6.89 9.23
CA GLU A 2 12.97 -8.27 9.74
C GLU A 2 11.53 -8.63 10.13
N ASP A 3 10.66 -7.64 10.33
CA ASP A 3 9.29 -7.84 10.85
C ASP A 3 8.24 -8.28 9.82
N LEU A 4 8.64 -8.56 8.58
CA LEU A 4 7.71 -8.96 7.51
C LEU A 4 7.66 -10.48 7.28
N ARG A 5 8.25 -11.28 8.17
CA ARG A 5 8.29 -12.74 8.06
C ARG A 5 6.99 -13.36 8.57
N LEU A 6 6.51 -14.41 7.87
CA LEU A 6 5.28 -15.12 8.24
C LEU A 6 5.35 -15.80 9.62
N ASP A 7 6.54 -16.21 10.04
CA ASP A 7 6.78 -16.87 11.33
C ASP A 7 6.70 -15.92 12.54
N SER A 8 6.72 -14.61 12.31
CA SER A 8 6.53 -13.61 13.37
C SER A 8 5.05 -13.37 13.73
N LEU A 9 4.11 -13.88 12.92
CA LEU A 9 2.67 -13.67 13.15
C LEU A 9 2.13 -14.58 14.26
N PRO A 10 1.48 -14.03 15.29
CA PRO A 10 0.86 -14.82 16.34
C PRO A 10 -0.29 -15.69 15.79
N GLY A 11 -0.14 -17.03 15.95
CA GLY A 11 -1.11 -18.00 15.47
C GLY A 11 -0.79 -18.63 14.12
N VAL A 12 0.31 -18.25 13.49
CA VAL A 12 0.86 -18.91 12.30
C VAL A 12 1.97 -19.86 12.75
N GLY A 13 1.63 -21.15 12.85
CA GLY A 13 2.60 -22.20 13.22
C GLY A 13 3.39 -22.71 12.01
N PRO A 14 4.42 -23.56 12.22
CA PRO A 14 5.28 -24.09 11.16
C PRO A 14 4.54 -24.78 10.02
N VAL A 15 3.44 -25.48 10.34
CA VAL A 15 2.59 -26.16 9.35
C VAL A 15 1.86 -25.14 8.47
N THR A 16 1.35 -24.08 9.06
CA THR A 16 0.65 -23.01 8.35
C THR A 16 1.63 -22.21 7.49
N THR A 17 2.80 -21.88 8.04
CA THR A 17 3.87 -21.21 7.28
C THR A 17 4.29 -22.02 6.06
N LYS A 18 4.42 -23.34 6.19
CA LYS A 18 4.75 -24.20 5.07
C LYS A 18 3.65 -24.22 4.01
N LYS A 19 2.37 -24.35 4.39
CA LYS A 19 1.24 -24.27 3.46
C LYS A 19 1.17 -22.93 2.71
N LEU A 20 1.44 -21.84 3.41
CA LEU A 20 1.49 -20.50 2.82
C LEU A 20 2.65 -20.38 1.82
N SER A 21 3.83 -20.85 2.20
CA SER A 21 5.01 -20.84 1.33
C SER A 21 4.83 -21.72 0.09
N ASP A 22 4.25 -22.91 0.24
CA ASP A 22 3.93 -23.82 -0.88
C ASP A 22 2.87 -23.20 -1.84
N ALA A 23 1.99 -22.33 -1.32
CA ALA A 23 1.02 -21.56 -2.08
C ALA A 23 1.58 -20.23 -2.67
N GLY A 24 2.89 -19.99 -2.54
CA GLY A 24 3.54 -18.78 -3.07
C GLY A 24 3.35 -17.52 -2.22
N VAL A 25 3.04 -17.67 -0.94
CA VAL A 25 2.95 -16.59 0.04
C VAL A 25 4.21 -16.63 0.90
N HIS A 26 5.08 -15.65 0.77
CA HIS A 26 6.39 -15.66 1.40
C HIS A 26 6.57 -14.60 2.49
N ASN A 27 5.72 -13.59 2.51
CA ASN A 27 5.78 -12.49 3.47
C ASN A 27 4.38 -12.03 3.92
N ILE A 28 4.34 -11.21 4.97
CA ILE A 28 3.09 -10.68 5.55
C ILE A 28 2.34 -9.79 4.55
N MET A 29 3.03 -9.07 3.67
CA MET A 29 2.41 -8.22 2.67
C MET A 29 1.63 -9.04 1.63
N ASP A 30 2.16 -10.21 1.22
CA ASP A 30 1.48 -11.13 0.28
C ASP A 30 0.12 -11.59 0.83
N LEU A 31 0.00 -11.78 2.17
CA LEU A 31 -1.27 -12.14 2.81
C LEU A 31 -2.35 -11.07 2.63
N ILE A 32 -1.96 -9.80 2.72
CA ILE A 32 -2.90 -8.68 2.62
C ILE A 32 -3.30 -8.44 1.17
N VAL A 33 -2.35 -8.53 0.23
CA VAL A 33 -2.62 -8.31 -1.20
C VAL A 33 -3.60 -9.34 -1.75
N ARG A 34 -3.44 -10.62 -1.37
CA ARG A 34 -4.32 -11.70 -1.83
C ARG A 34 -5.68 -11.71 -1.15
N GLY A 35 -5.73 -11.29 0.09
CA GLY A 35 -6.95 -11.28 0.89
C GLY A 35 -7.42 -12.68 1.35
N PRO A 36 -8.44 -12.74 2.24
CA PRO A 36 -8.82 -13.98 2.90
C PRO A 36 -9.48 -15.03 1.98
N VAL A 37 -10.19 -14.59 0.95
CA VAL A 37 -10.90 -15.50 0.04
C VAL A 37 -9.93 -16.27 -0.83
N GLU A 38 -9.03 -15.57 -1.52
CA GLU A 38 -7.99 -16.18 -2.34
C GLU A 38 -7.06 -17.06 -1.49
N LEU A 39 -6.71 -16.59 -0.29
CA LEU A 39 -5.87 -17.35 0.63
C LEU A 39 -6.50 -18.69 1.02
N ALA A 40 -7.80 -18.72 1.31
CA ALA A 40 -8.53 -19.95 1.61
C ALA A 40 -8.53 -20.92 0.42
N GLU A 41 -8.71 -20.42 -0.80
CA GLU A 41 -8.73 -21.23 -2.01
C GLU A 41 -7.36 -21.87 -2.32
N ILE A 42 -6.28 -21.09 -2.28
CA ILE A 42 -4.93 -21.57 -2.65
C ILE A 42 -4.29 -22.48 -1.59
N THR A 43 -4.64 -22.29 -0.31
CA THR A 43 -4.06 -23.08 0.79
C THR A 43 -4.96 -24.22 1.26
N GLY A 44 -6.22 -24.25 0.84
CA GLY A 44 -7.23 -25.19 1.33
C GLY A 44 -7.58 -25.00 2.81
N MET A 45 -7.32 -23.82 3.37
CA MET A 45 -7.70 -23.46 4.74
C MET A 45 -9.16 -23.03 4.82
N ASP A 46 -9.75 -23.18 5.99
CA ASP A 46 -11.06 -22.62 6.28
C ASP A 46 -11.07 -21.09 6.17
N LYS A 47 -12.17 -20.51 5.67
CA LYS A 47 -12.32 -19.07 5.43
C LYS A 47 -12.16 -18.23 6.70
N ASP A 48 -12.65 -18.72 7.84
CA ASP A 48 -12.55 -18.03 9.11
C ASP A 48 -11.09 -17.99 9.61
N THR A 49 -10.36 -19.08 9.40
CA THR A 49 -8.93 -19.16 9.68
C THR A 49 -8.12 -18.22 8.79
N ALA A 50 -8.40 -18.21 7.48
CA ALA A 50 -7.75 -17.31 6.54
C ALA A 50 -8.03 -15.83 6.87
N SER A 51 -9.28 -15.49 7.20
CA SER A 51 -9.66 -14.14 7.62
C SER A 51 -8.91 -13.70 8.89
N THR A 52 -8.83 -14.57 9.89
CA THR A 52 -8.10 -14.29 11.13
C THR A 52 -6.61 -14.06 10.88
N ILE A 53 -6.00 -14.82 10.00
CA ILE A 53 -4.57 -14.66 9.65
C ILE A 53 -4.33 -13.33 8.95
N VAL A 54 -5.17 -12.98 7.95
CA VAL A 54 -5.08 -11.70 7.24
C VAL A 54 -5.29 -10.51 8.17
N GLU A 55 -6.24 -10.60 9.09
CA GLU A 55 -6.51 -9.55 10.06
C GLU A 55 -5.34 -9.34 11.03
N LYS A 56 -4.74 -10.41 11.53
CA LYS A 56 -3.52 -10.32 12.35
C LYS A 56 -2.33 -9.78 11.56
N ALA A 57 -2.19 -10.18 10.30
CA ALA A 57 -1.18 -9.64 9.40
C ALA A 57 -1.33 -8.12 9.24
N ARG A 58 -2.56 -7.65 9.03
CA ARG A 58 -2.88 -6.23 8.93
C ARG A 58 -2.54 -5.46 10.22
N LEU A 59 -2.94 -5.99 11.37
CA LEU A 59 -2.63 -5.38 12.67
C LEU A 59 -1.11 -5.27 12.89
N SER A 60 -0.37 -6.33 12.62
CA SER A 60 1.10 -6.34 12.74
C SER A 60 1.75 -5.26 11.86
N LEU A 61 1.28 -5.08 10.61
CA LEU A 61 1.81 -4.05 9.72
C LEU A 61 1.39 -2.63 10.13
N VAL A 62 0.23 -2.47 10.76
CA VAL A 62 -0.20 -1.18 11.35
C VAL A 62 0.66 -0.83 12.56
N GLU A 63 0.93 -1.79 13.44
CA GLU A 63 1.81 -1.60 14.61
C GLU A 63 3.26 -1.31 14.20
N GLY A 64 3.74 -1.99 13.16
CA GLY A 64 5.06 -1.74 12.56
C GLY A 64 5.15 -0.44 11.73
N GLY A 65 4.05 0.33 11.61
CA GLY A 65 4.03 1.59 10.86
C GLY A 65 4.10 1.44 9.33
N VAL A 66 3.99 0.23 8.80
CA VAL A 66 4.00 -0.06 7.35
C VAL A 66 2.64 0.25 6.73
N LEU A 67 1.56 -0.12 7.43
CA LEU A 67 0.19 0.23 7.03
C LEU A 67 -0.38 1.33 7.91
N GLN A 68 -1.30 2.09 7.32
CA GLN A 68 -2.00 3.15 8.04
C GLN A 68 -3.12 2.55 8.89
N LYS A 69 -3.39 3.18 10.04
CA LYS A 69 -4.58 2.90 10.85
C LYS A 69 -5.84 3.27 10.06
N ASP A 70 -6.90 2.49 10.22
CA ASP A 70 -8.19 2.76 9.55
C ASP A 70 -8.81 4.09 9.99
N PHE A 71 -8.54 4.49 11.24
CA PHE A 71 -8.97 5.76 11.80
C PHE A 71 -7.76 6.55 12.29
N VAL A 72 -7.60 7.74 11.75
CA VAL A 72 -6.56 8.72 12.13
C VAL A 72 -7.23 10.06 12.41
N SER A 73 -6.66 10.84 13.30
CA SER A 73 -7.17 12.19 13.60
C SER A 73 -6.86 13.14 12.43
N ALA A 74 -7.70 14.17 12.27
CA ALA A 74 -7.46 15.23 11.28
C ALA A 74 -6.09 15.91 11.47
N ALA A 75 -5.63 16.03 12.72
CA ALA A 75 -4.32 16.58 13.05
C ALA A 75 -3.16 15.70 12.52
N GLU A 76 -3.30 14.37 12.56
CA GLU A 76 -2.31 13.46 12.00
C GLU A 76 -2.30 13.52 10.47
N ILE A 77 -3.48 13.59 9.84
CA ILE A 77 -3.60 13.77 8.38
C ILE A 77 -2.93 15.09 7.97
N TYR A 78 -3.20 16.17 8.69
CA TYR A 78 -2.60 17.47 8.41
C TYR A 78 -1.07 17.44 8.48
N LYS A 79 -0.50 16.84 9.53
CA LYS A 79 0.96 16.67 9.67
C LYS A 79 1.57 15.85 8.53
N ARG A 80 0.89 14.79 8.11
CA ARG A 80 1.35 13.98 6.96
C ARG A 80 1.33 14.78 5.66
N ARG A 81 0.26 15.55 5.43
CA ARG A 81 0.17 16.40 4.23
C ARG A 81 1.28 17.44 4.17
N GLN A 82 1.69 17.99 5.30
CA GLN A 82 2.84 18.91 5.35
C GLN A 82 4.18 18.24 5.00
N ALA A 83 4.29 16.93 5.19
CA ALA A 83 5.49 16.14 4.88
C ALA A 83 5.50 15.55 3.46
N ILE A 84 4.43 15.73 2.68
CA ILE A 84 4.35 15.26 1.30
C ILE A 84 5.36 16.03 0.43
N GLY A 85 6.21 15.29 -0.27
CA GLY A 85 7.11 15.87 -1.26
C GLY A 85 6.35 16.30 -2.51
N LYS A 86 6.90 17.28 -3.23
CA LYS A 86 6.36 17.74 -4.51
C LYS A 86 7.40 17.56 -5.62
N ILE A 87 6.93 17.21 -6.80
CA ILE A 87 7.73 17.04 -8.02
C ILE A 87 7.43 18.22 -8.92
N THR A 88 8.45 18.97 -9.29
CA THR A 88 8.29 20.08 -10.23
C THR A 88 7.82 19.58 -11.61
N THR A 89 6.93 20.32 -12.23
CA THR A 89 6.46 20.08 -13.60
C THR A 89 7.45 20.60 -14.66
N GLY A 90 8.54 21.26 -14.24
CA GLY A 90 9.47 21.94 -15.12
C GLY A 90 8.96 23.28 -15.69
N THR A 91 7.75 23.70 -15.30
CA THR A 91 7.12 24.95 -15.73
C THR A 91 6.75 25.79 -14.51
N GLU A 92 7.43 26.90 -14.30
CA GLU A 92 7.26 27.74 -13.12
C GLU A 92 5.81 28.19 -12.87
N CYS A 93 5.09 28.60 -13.94
CA CYS A 93 3.70 29.02 -13.81
C CYS A 93 2.78 27.87 -13.33
N LEU A 94 3.04 26.65 -13.78
CA LEU A 94 2.26 25.48 -13.38
C LEU A 94 2.61 25.02 -11.98
N ASP A 95 3.88 25.06 -11.63
CA ASP A 95 4.33 24.76 -10.27
C ASP A 95 3.74 25.75 -9.26
N LEU A 96 3.67 27.03 -9.61
CA LEU A 96 3.04 28.06 -8.79
C LEU A 96 1.54 27.78 -8.58
N LEU A 97 0.83 27.38 -9.65
CA LEU A 97 -0.60 27.02 -9.60
C LEU A 97 -0.83 25.78 -8.71
N LEU A 98 0.10 24.82 -8.70
CA LEU A 98 0.05 23.59 -7.93
C LEU A 98 0.72 23.71 -6.54
N ASP A 99 1.02 24.94 -6.11
CA ASP A 99 1.68 25.20 -4.84
C ASP A 99 3.02 24.47 -4.70
N GLY A 100 3.81 24.41 -5.77
CA GLY A 100 5.16 23.86 -5.83
C GLY A 100 5.31 22.56 -6.63
N GLY A 101 4.29 22.11 -7.35
CA GLY A 101 4.32 20.93 -8.22
C GLY A 101 3.36 19.83 -7.85
N LEU A 102 3.51 18.66 -8.45
CA LEU A 102 2.66 17.50 -8.20
C LEU A 102 3.03 16.81 -6.89
N GLU A 103 2.02 16.45 -6.10
CA GLU A 103 2.22 15.74 -4.83
C GLU A 103 2.73 14.32 -5.05
N THR A 104 3.76 13.92 -4.31
CA THR A 104 4.18 12.51 -4.21
C THR A 104 3.14 11.70 -3.43
N GLN A 105 3.17 10.37 -3.56
CA GLN A 105 2.23 9.46 -2.88
C GLN A 105 0.75 9.70 -3.25
N ALA A 106 0.49 10.37 -4.38
CA ALA A 106 -0.83 10.62 -4.90
C ALA A 106 -0.95 10.13 -6.35
N LEU A 107 -2.15 9.75 -6.75
CA LEU A 107 -2.48 9.48 -8.15
C LEU A 107 -2.94 10.79 -8.79
N THR A 108 -2.18 11.25 -9.79
CA THR A 108 -2.53 12.48 -10.53
C THR A 108 -2.97 12.09 -11.94
N GLU A 109 -4.16 12.52 -12.33
CA GLU A 109 -4.70 12.33 -13.67
C GLU A 109 -4.62 13.64 -14.46
N VAL A 110 -4.15 13.56 -15.72
CA VAL A 110 -4.13 14.68 -16.65
C VAL A 110 -5.06 14.37 -17.82
N TYR A 111 -6.07 15.18 -18.01
CA TYR A 111 -7.07 15.03 -19.07
C TYR A 111 -7.23 16.29 -19.92
N GLY A 112 -7.75 16.13 -21.12
CA GLY A 112 -7.94 17.22 -22.08
C GLY A 112 -8.06 16.70 -23.51
N ASP A 113 -8.27 17.59 -24.49
CA ASP A 113 -8.48 17.25 -25.89
C ASP A 113 -7.27 16.57 -26.54
N PHE A 114 -7.52 15.88 -27.64
CA PHE A 114 -6.46 15.26 -28.42
C PHE A 114 -5.45 16.36 -28.88
N GLY A 115 -4.15 16.05 -28.79
CA GLY A 115 -3.09 16.99 -29.17
C GLY A 115 -2.78 18.09 -28.16
N SER A 116 -3.42 18.12 -26.97
CA SER A 116 -3.16 19.14 -25.92
C SER A 116 -1.84 18.99 -25.16
N GLY A 117 -0.97 18.05 -25.54
CA GLY A 117 0.35 17.91 -24.95
C GLY A 117 0.44 17.07 -23.67
N LYS A 118 -0.63 16.35 -23.28
CA LYS A 118 -0.66 15.54 -22.03
C LYS A 118 0.51 14.56 -21.92
N THR A 119 0.74 13.81 -22.98
CA THR A 119 1.85 12.83 -23.03
C THR A 119 3.21 13.52 -22.93
N GLN A 120 3.36 14.66 -23.61
CA GLN A 120 4.58 15.45 -23.51
C GLN A 120 4.81 15.96 -22.11
N PHE A 121 3.78 16.44 -21.45
CA PHE A 121 3.82 16.83 -20.03
C PHE A 121 4.29 15.69 -19.12
N CYS A 122 3.71 14.50 -19.27
CA CYS A 122 4.11 13.32 -18.47
C CYS A 122 5.56 12.86 -18.76
N HIS A 123 6.09 13.12 -19.96
CA HIS A 123 7.48 12.78 -20.29
C HIS A 123 8.50 13.81 -19.78
N THR A 124 8.05 15.01 -19.46
CA THR A 124 8.92 16.10 -18.97
C THR A 124 9.20 15.96 -17.46
N MET A 125 8.34 15.24 -16.75
CA MET A 125 8.43 14.95 -15.32
C MET A 125 9.23 13.68 -15.04
#